data_5f940cd6704b54477b57f2356afab4a5
#
_entry.id   5f940cd6704b54477b57f2356afab4a5
#
_cell.length_a   1.000
_cell.length_b   1.000
_cell.length_c   1.000
_cell.angle_alpha   90.00
_cell.angle_beta   90.00
_cell.angle_gamma   90.00
#
_symmetry.space_group_name_H-M   'P 1'
#
loop_
_entity.id
_entity.type
_entity.pdbx_description
1 polymer ?
#
loop_
_entity_poly.entity_id
_entity_poly.type
_entity_poly.pdbx_seq_one_letter_code
_entity_poly.pdbx_strand_id
1 'polypeptide(L)'
;MSKYFFLLLFSVGFSVANAQTKNDSIPVKHWKISGTNSLTGAQTSFDKWQIGGTNNLTVNAKINYDYNYHKKDWSWDNKVLATYGFNRNKRNSVKKTDDRIELNSILSKTLNKQWSYSAYMNFQTQFDKGYDPTDET
;
A
#
# COMPACT_ATOMS: atom_id res chain seq x y z
N MET A 1 -22.59 41.56 -7.02
CA MET A 1 -23.08 40.17 -7.08
C MET A 1 -22.11 39.28 -6.40
N SER A 2 -22.45 38.86 -5.19
CA SER A 2 -21.63 38.01 -4.34
C SER A 2 -21.75 36.57 -4.79
N LYS A 3 -20.68 35.95 -5.26
CA LYS A 3 -20.63 34.51 -5.52
C LYS A 3 -20.07 33.84 -4.27
N TYR A 4 -20.94 33.31 -3.46
CA TYR A 4 -20.59 32.47 -2.32
C TYR A 4 -19.93 31.19 -2.85
N PHE A 5 -18.64 31.07 -2.59
CA PHE A 5 -17.88 29.85 -2.82
C PHE A 5 -18.20 28.90 -1.68
N PHE A 6 -19.06 27.93 -1.96
CA PHE A 6 -19.46 26.90 -1.01
C PHE A 6 -18.32 25.88 -0.88
N LEU A 7 -17.53 26.05 0.18
CA LEU A 7 -16.48 25.10 0.57
C LEU A 7 -17.17 23.91 1.24
N LEU A 8 -17.52 22.90 0.44
CA LEU A 8 -18.08 21.66 0.95
C LEU A 8 -16.92 20.80 1.50
N LEU A 9 -16.66 20.98 2.79
CA LEU A 9 -15.72 20.15 3.55
C LEU A 9 -16.39 18.78 3.73
N PHE A 10 -16.12 17.85 2.82
CA PHE A 10 -16.56 16.46 2.94
C PHE A 10 -15.64 15.76 3.93
N SER A 11 -15.92 15.90 5.23
CA SER A 11 -15.31 15.11 6.28
C SER A 11 -15.87 13.69 6.22
N VAL A 12 -15.23 12.83 5.45
CA VAL A 12 -15.47 11.38 5.55
C VAL A 12 -14.86 10.91 6.85
N GLY A 13 -15.68 10.90 7.90
CA GLY A 13 -15.34 10.26 9.16
C GLY A 13 -15.24 8.76 8.94
N PHE A 14 -14.02 8.25 8.78
CA PHE A 14 -13.74 6.82 8.88
C PHE A 14 -13.91 6.43 10.35
N SER A 15 -15.10 5.96 10.71
CA SER A 15 -15.32 5.28 11.98
C SER A 15 -14.53 3.99 11.97
N VAL A 16 -13.38 3.97 12.66
CA VAL A 16 -12.65 2.74 12.96
C VAL A 16 -13.50 1.98 13.96
N ALA A 17 -14.32 1.05 13.49
CA ALA A 17 -15.02 0.11 14.34
C ALA A 17 -13.96 -0.80 14.99
N ASN A 18 -13.58 -0.47 16.24
CA ASN A 18 -12.86 -1.40 17.10
C ASN A 18 -13.84 -2.50 17.49
N ALA A 19 -13.86 -3.58 16.71
CA ALA A 19 -14.50 -4.82 17.12
C ALA A 19 -13.65 -5.43 18.26
N GLN A 20 -13.99 -5.11 19.49
CA GLN A 20 -13.48 -5.82 20.67
C GLN A 20 -14.07 -7.23 20.62
N THR A 21 -13.28 -8.17 20.15
CA THR A 21 -13.59 -9.59 20.26
C THR A 21 -13.51 -10.04 21.71
N LYS A 22 -14.63 -10.42 22.25
CA LYS A 22 -14.81 -11.10 23.52
C LYS A 22 -13.88 -12.31 23.61
N ASN A 23 -13.21 -12.40 24.72
CA ASN A 23 -12.24 -13.45 25.07
C ASN A 23 -12.98 -14.75 25.40
N ASP A 24 -13.28 -15.55 24.38
CA ASP A 24 -13.63 -16.96 24.55
C ASP A 24 -12.42 -17.79 24.14
N SER A 25 -12.05 -18.76 24.96
CA SER A 25 -10.94 -19.72 24.87
C SER A 25 -10.35 -19.83 23.45
N ILE A 26 -9.24 -19.13 23.24
CA ILE A 26 -8.62 -18.95 21.94
C ILE A 26 -8.06 -20.29 21.47
N PRO A 27 -8.57 -20.92 20.39
CA PRO A 27 -7.84 -21.98 19.74
C PRO A 27 -6.47 -21.42 19.35
N VAL A 28 -5.41 -22.13 19.66
CA VAL A 28 -4.03 -21.71 19.37
C VAL A 28 -3.92 -21.42 17.88
N LYS A 29 -4.10 -20.17 17.50
CA LYS A 29 -3.94 -19.74 16.12
C LYS A 29 -2.46 -19.75 15.79
N HIS A 30 -2.07 -20.70 14.98
CA HIS A 30 -0.69 -20.76 14.47
C HIS A 30 -0.36 -19.62 13.51
N TRP A 31 -1.38 -18.94 12.99
CA TRP A 31 -1.26 -17.80 12.11
C TRP A 31 -1.44 -16.48 12.85
N LYS A 32 -0.50 -15.57 12.66
CA LYS A 32 -0.59 -14.16 13.03
C LYS A 32 -0.60 -13.32 11.75
N ILE A 33 -1.68 -12.57 11.56
CA ILE A 33 -1.85 -11.68 10.40
C ILE A 33 -1.86 -10.25 10.93
N SER A 34 -1.03 -9.41 10.34
CA SER A 34 -1.01 -7.97 10.60
C SER A 34 -0.78 -7.21 9.31
N GLY A 35 -1.30 -6.00 9.22
CA GLY A 35 -1.09 -5.21 8.01
C GLY A 35 -1.70 -3.83 8.09
N THR A 36 -1.37 -3.04 7.10
CA THR A 36 -1.85 -1.67 6.93
C THR A 36 -2.25 -1.41 5.49
N ASN A 37 -3.34 -0.68 5.34
CA ASN A 37 -3.76 -0.09 4.07
C ASN A 37 -3.61 1.42 4.19
N SER A 38 -3.03 2.07 3.21
CA SER A 38 -2.95 3.53 3.15
C SER A 38 -3.38 4.04 1.79
N LEU A 39 -4.13 5.12 1.80
CA LEU A 39 -4.49 5.90 0.63
C LEU A 39 -4.12 7.34 0.90
N THR A 40 -3.26 7.91 0.06
CA THR A 40 -2.82 9.30 0.18
C THR A 40 -3.14 10.05 -1.09
N GLY A 41 -3.65 11.28 -0.95
CA GLY A 41 -3.91 12.18 -2.05
C GLY A 41 -3.29 13.56 -1.76
N ALA A 42 -2.68 14.15 -2.76
CA ALA A 42 -2.16 15.51 -2.70
C ALA A 42 -2.60 16.27 -3.93
N GLN A 43 -3.12 17.48 -3.74
CA GLN A 43 -3.51 18.38 -4.82
C GLN A 43 -2.77 19.71 -4.66
N THR A 44 -2.16 20.16 -5.73
CA THR A 44 -1.57 21.49 -5.83
C THR A 44 -2.31 22.29 -6.90
N SER A 45 -2.80 23.48 -6.54
CA SER A 45 -3.50 24.37 -7.44
C SER A 45 -2.85 25.74 -7.42
N PHE A 46 -2.49 26.23 -8.60
CA PHE A 46 -1.97 27.58 -8.80
C PHE A 46 -3.00 28.38 -9.61
N ASP A 47 -3.57 29.42 -9.02
CA ASP A 47 -4.47 30.36 -9.69
C ASP A 47 -3.82 31.72 -9.74
N LYS A 48 -3.36 32.11 -10.94
CA LYS A 48 -2.94 33.47 -11.39
C LYS A 48 -1.80 34.15 -10.65
N TRP A 49 -1.13 33.58 -9.68
CA TRP A 49 -0.17 34.33 -8.87
C TRP A 49 1.30 33.95 -9.05
N GLN A 50 1.59 32.93 -9.88
CA GLN A 50 2.98 32.61 -10.21
C GLN A 50 3.12 32.10 -11.65
N ILE A 51 4.09 32.67 -12.37
CA ILE A 51 4.44 32.25 -13.74
C ILE A 51 5.11 30.87 -13.64
N GLY A 52 4.50 29.85 -14.27
CA GLY A 52 5.07 28.50 -14.36
C GLY A 52 4.50 27.47 -13.40
N GLY A 53 3.58 27.83 -12.49
CA GLY A 53 2.87 26.87 -11.64
C GLY A 53 1.99 25.93 -12.45
N THR A 54 2.07 24.62 -12.21
CA THR A 54 1.19 23.61 -12.80
C THR A 54 0.32 22.96 -11.74
N ASN A 55 -0.99 22.88 -12.02
CA ASN A 55 -1.91 22.14 -11.17
C ASN A 55 -1.59 20.66 -11.27
N ASN A 56 -1.55 20.00 -10.13
CA ASN A 56 -1.14 18.63 -10.00
C ASN A 56 -2.04 17.90 -9.01
N LEU A 57 -2.44 16.68 -9.35
CA LEU A 57 -3.13 15.75 -8.46
C LEU A 57 -2.31 14.46 -8.39
N THR A 58 -1.90 14.09 -7.20
CA THR A 58 -1.19 12.82 -6.95
C THR A 58 -2.04 11.95 -6.04
N VAL A 59 -2.19 10.67 -6.39
CA VAL A 59 -2.87 9.67 -5.56
C VAL A 59 -1.99 8.45 -5.45
N ASN A 60 -1.79 7.95 -4.23
CA ASN A 60 -1.03 6.74 -3.95
C ASN A 60 -1.83 5.82 -3.03
N ALA A 61 -1.91 4.55 -3.40
CA ALA A 61 -2.44 3.46 -2.58
C ALA A 61 -1.32 2.50 -2.22
N LYS A 62 -1.30 2.02 -0.97
CA LYS A 62 -0.33 1.06 -0.47
C LYS A 62 -1.02 0.05 0.43
N ILE A 63 -0.69 -1.22 0.20
CA ILE A 63 -1.09 -2.37 1.01
C ILE A 63 0.19 -3.02 1.51
N ASN A 64 0.28 -3.28 2.80
CA ASN A 64 1.39 -3.98 3.43
C ASN A 64 0.86 -4.95 4.47
N TYR A 65 1.04 -6.25 4.25
CA TYR A 65 0.56 -7.32 5.12
C TYR A 65 1.66 -8.32 5.44
N ASP A 66 1.69 -8.73 6.69
CA ASP A 66 2.51 -9.82 7.20
C ASP A 66 1.61 -11.00 7.58
N TYR A 67 1.92 -12.20 7.05
CA TYR A 67 1.26 -13.46 7.33
C TYR A 67 2.29 -14.41 7.94
N ASN A 68 2.28 -14.53 9.25
CA ASN A 68 3.27 -15.30 9.99
C ASN A 68 2.63 -16.54 10.58
N TYR A 69 3.19 -17.70 10.27
CA TYR A 69 2.79 -19.00 10.78
C TYR A 69 3.88 -19.58 11.67
N HIS A 70 3.51 -19.96 12.88
CA HIS A 70 4.42 -20.61 13.82
C HIS A 70 3.76 -21.84 14.43
N LYS A 71 4.39 -22.98 14.28
CA LYS A 71 3.95 -24.24 14.90
C LYS A 71 5.15 -25.11 15.24
N LYS A 72 5.39 -25.32 16.55
CA LYS A 72 6.54 -26.09 17.05
C LYS A 72 7.85 -25.56 16.45
N ASP A 73 8.55 -26.38 15.67
CA ASP A 73 9.84 -26.07 15.06
C ASP A 73 9.74 -25.41 13.69
N TRP A 74 8.51 -25.18 13.20
CA TRP A 74 8.27 -24.55 11.90
C TRP A 74 7.85 -23.10 12.05
N SER A 75 8.47 -22.23 11.27
CA SER A 75 8.01 -20.87 11.03
C SER A 75 7.92 -20.59 9.54
N TRP A 76 6.88 -19.89 9.13
CA TRP A 76 6.67 -19.46 7.76
C TRP A 76 6.19 -18.01 7.76
N ASP A 77 7.09 -17.11 7.41
CA ASP A 77 6.88 -15.68 7.45
C ASP A 77 6.76 -15.15 6.02
N ASN A 78 5.63 -14.51 5.73
CA ASN A 78 5.33 -13.96 4.43
C ASN A 78 5.02 -12.48 4.57
N LYS A 79 5.59 -11.67 3.69
CA LYS A 79 5.30 -10.24 3.57
C LYS A 79 4.82 -9.93 2.17
N VAL A 80 3.64 -9.31 2.08
CA VAL A 80 3.04 -8.85 0.84
C VAL A 80 3.02 -7.33 0.85
N LEU A 81 3.64 -6.72 -0.14
CA LEU A 81 3.59 -5.29 -0.39
C LEU A 81 2.99 -5.05 -1.77
N ALA A 82 1.97 -4.20 -1.84
CA ALA A 82 1.46 -3.70 -3.10
C ALA A 82 1.35 -2.18 -3.03
N THR A 83 1.89 -1.50 -4.04
CA THR A 83 1.83 -0.05 -4.18
C THR A 83 1.37 0.32 -5.57
N TYR A 84 0.49 1.30 -5.65
CA TYR A 84 0.05 1.87 -6.91
C TYR A 84 -0.16 3.37 -6.76
N GLY A 85 0.43 4.15 -7.65
CA GLY A 85 0.33 5.58 -7.63
C GLY A 85 0.25 6.18 -9.02
N PHE A 86 -0.46 7.29 -9.12
CA PHE A 86 -0.49 8.10 -10.32
C PHE A 86 -0.48 9.59 -10.01
N ASN A 87 0.00 10.34 -10.97
CA ASN A 87 0.05 11.78 -10.97
C ASN A 87 -0.65 12.30 -12.21
N ARG A 88 -1.53 13.28 -12.05
CA ARG A 88 -2.24 13.95 -13.15
C ARG A 88 -1.89 15.43 -13.17
N ASN A 89 -1.33 15.91 -14.27
CA ASN A 89 -1.00 17.30 -14.51
C ASN A 89 -2.12 18.04 -15.28
N LYS A 90 -2.10 19.37 -15.25
CA LYS A 90 -3.06 20.24 -15.95
C LYS A 90 -3.19 19.93 -17.46
N ARG A 91 -2.17 19.37 -18.09
CA ARG A 91 -2.17 18.95 -19.50
C ARG A 91 -2.87 17.61 -19.77
N ASN A 92 -3.63 17.09 -18.82
CA ASN A 92 -4.32 15.80 -18.87
C ASN A 92 -3.41 14.56 -19.01
N SER A 93 -2.11 14.71 -18.90
CA SER A 93 -1.23 13.54 -18.90
C SER A 93 -1.28 12.90 -17.51
N VAL A 94 -1.70 11.64 -17.48
CA VAL A 94 -1.63 10.79 -16.28
C VAL A 94 -0.34 10.02 -16.37
N LYS A 95 0.52 10.20 -15.35
CA LYS A 95 1.77 9.45 -15.24
C LYS A 95 1.70 8.55 -14.03
N LYS A 96 2.04 7.28 -14.23
CA LYS A 96 2.22 6.31 -13.15
C LYS A 96 3.45 6.70 -12.34
N THR A 97 3.30 6.80 -11.02
CA THR A 97 4.37 7.19 -10.09
C THR A 97 4.88 6.04 -9.26
N ASP A 98 4.04 5.05 -9.00
CA ASP A 98 4.40 3.84 -8.29
C ASP A 98 3.56 2.67 -8.83
N ASP A 99 4.17 1.52 -8.99
CA ASP A 99 3.50 0.31 -9.48
C ASP A 99 4.37 -0.89 -9.13
N ARG A 100 4.10 -1.49 -7.99
CA ARG A 100 4.88 -2.62 -7.50
C ARG A 100 4.03 -3.58 -6.69
N ILE A 101 4.23 -4.86 -6.96
CA ILE A 101 3.79 -5.97 -6.12
C ILE A 101 5.05 -6.72 -5.69
N GLU A 102 5.20 -6.95 -4.42
CA GLU A 102 6.32 -7.68 -3.85
C GLU A 102 5.83 -8.70 -2.85
N LEU A 103 6.32 -9.92 -2.98
CA LEU A 103 6.09 -11.03 -2.06
C LEU A 103 7.45 -11.51 -1.56
N ASN A 104 7.65 -11.43 -0.26
CA ASN A 104 8.77 -12.05 0.43
C ASN A 104 8.27 -13.21 1.26
N SER A 105 8.90 -14.37 1.18
CA SER A 105 8.51 -15.57 1.90
C SER A 105 9.74 -16.27 2.46
N ILE A 106 9.72 -16.56 3.76
CA ILE A 106 10.78 -17.28 4.47
C ILE A 106 10.13 -18.45 5.18
N LEU A 107 10.51 -19.66 4.80
CA LEU A 107 10.16 -20.89 5.48
C LEU A 107 11.37 -21.38 6.27
N SER A 108 11.21 -21.60 7.57
CA SER A 108 12.28 -22.05 8.45
C SER A 108 11.85 -23.26 9.28
N LYS A 109 12.80 -24.16 9.52
CA LYS A 109 12.66 -25.28 10.43
C LYS A 109 13.81 -25.32 11.41
N THR A 110 13.51 -25.22 12.69
CA THR A 110 14.48 -25.36 13.78
C THR A 110 14.75 -26.83 14.04
N LEU A 111 16.01 -27.22 14.06
CA LEU A 111 16.43 -28.60 14.35
C LEU A 111 16.77 -28.79 15.83
N ASN A 112 17.50 -27.80 16.37
CA ASN A 112 17.89 -27.76 17.77
C ASN A 112 18.22 -26.32 18.17
N LYS A 113 18.75 -26.10 19.38
CA LYS A 113 19.06 -24.74 19.90
C LYS A 113 20.10 -23.96 19.08
N GLN A 114 20.84 -24.62 18.21
CA GLN A 114 21.97 -24.02 17.48
C GLN A 114 21.79 -24.03 15.96
N TRP A 115 20.91 -24.88 15.42
CA TRP A 115 20.75 -25.10 13.99
C TRP A 115 19.31 -24.95 13.51
N SER A 116 19.13 -24.25 12.41
CA SER A 116 17.88 -24.16 11.67
C SER A 116 18.14 -24.16 10.16
N TYR A 117 17.22 -24.71 9.38
CA TYR A 117 17.18 -24.56 7.92
C TYR A 117 16.18 -23.49 7.54
N SER A 118 16.53 -22.68 6.54
CA SER A 118 15.64 -21.67 6.00
C SER A 118 15.69 -21.65 4.49
N ALA A 119 14.52 -21.50 3.87
CA ALA A 119 14.37 -21.23 2.45
C ALA A 119 13.75 -19.84 2.28
N TYR A 120 14.31 -19.03 1.41
CA TYR A 120 13.84 -17.69 1.11
C TYR A 120 13.42 -17.58 -0.35
N MET A 121 12.28 -16.91 -0.57
CA MET A 121 11.79 -16.56 -1.89
C MET A 121 11.39 -15.09 -1.91
N ASN A 122 11.84 -14.37 -2.94
CA ASN A 122 11.36 -13.02 -3.26
C ASN A 122 10.77 -13.04 -4.67
N PHE A 123 9.58 -12.46 -4.80
CA PHE A 123 8.91 -12.27 -6.07
C PHE A 123 8.49 -10.81 -6.20
N GLN A 124 8.81 -10.19 -7.34
CA GLN A 124 8.42 -8.82 -7.65
C GLN A 124 7.79 -8.76 -9.03
N THR A 125 6.70 -7.98 -9.12
CA THR A 125 6.03 -7.69 -10.38
C THR A 125 5.34 -6.32 -10.34
N GLN A 126 4.69 -5.94 -11.42
CA GLN A 126 3.92 -4.72 -11.57
C GLN A 126 2.48 -5.05 -11.96
N PHE A 127 1.53 -4.16 -11.66
CA PHE A 127 0.13 -4.31 -12.06
C PHE A 127 -0.06 -4.03 -13.54
N ASP A 128 0.67 -3.04 -14.07
CA ASP A 128 0.50 -2.52 -15.43
C ASP A 128 1.83 -2.49 -16.17
N LYS A 129 1.77 -2.48 -17.50
CA LYS A 129 2.96 -2.42 -18.35
C LYS A 129 3.78 -1.18 -18.04
N GLY A 130 5.10 -1.32 -18.08
CA GLY A 130 6.03 -0.19 -17.96
C GLY A 130 5.76 0.82 -19.10
N TYR A 131 5.86 2.11 -18.78
CA TYR A 131 5.75 3.15 -19.78
C TYR A 131 7.01 3.11 -20.67
N ASP A 132 6.83 2.85 -21.97
CA ASP A 132 7.89 2.97 -22.94
C ASP A 132 7.86 4.40 -23.52
N PRO A 133 8.91 5.20 -23.29
CA PRO A 133 8.94 6.59 -23.81
C PRO A 133 9.07 6.67 -25.34
N THR A 134 9.21 5.55 -26.04
CA THR A 134 9.35 5.51 -27.51
C THR A 134 8.01 5.37 -28.25
N ASP A 135 6.89 5.19 -27.55
CA ASP A 135 5.54 5.04 -28.17
C ASP A 135 4.83 6.41 -28.43
N GLU A 136 5.55 7.52 -28.39
CA GLU A 136 5.04 8.82 -28.83
C GLU A 136 5.46 9.09 -30.30
N THR A 137 4.88 8.35 -31.24
CA THR A 137 4.84 8.71 -32.68
C THR A 137 3.43 8.60 -33.22
#